data_0e52575c3b537ef45eaa0f4ed5403e20
#
_entry.id   0e52575c3b537ef45eaa0f4ed5403e20
#
_cell.length_a   1.000
_cell.length_b   1.000
_cell.length_c   1.000
_cell.angle_alpha   90.00
_cell.angle_beta   90.00
_cell.angle_gamma   90.00
#
_symmetry.space_group_name_H-M   'P 1'
#
loop_
_entity.id
_entity.type
_entity.pdbx_description
1 polymer ?
#
loop_
_entity_poly.entity_id
_entity_poly.type
_entity_poly.pdbx_seq_one_letter_code
_entity_poly.pdbx_strand_id
1 'polypeptide(L)'
;ISAVSETITTTLDNGFTLDYSNLQPFETQVVTVTYDIPMMPPAPSAQENVITTSVSITSDASQETSEANNSFELISYITDSYIPNEVVEAHGNQIEIDDFSQDDYLYYTIRFQNPGTTSTSFIRVINNLPATLDETTFQMIHSSHSYNLTRTGSELNWFFENTTLVPETDDFGGSQGYISFKIKPKAGYGVGTIIENDAHIFIDYNPAILTEVFVTEFIQTTMQTDIPEDNLKLSVYPNPTKETINIAIANFSEPVNYTITDITGKTVMSGTFHQAENTVSLGGLTLGLYFVKVTSGYFTELVKVIKN
;
A
#
# COMPACT_ATOMS: atom_id res chain seq x y z
N ILE A 1 18.80 2.65 -8.17
CA ILE A 1 18.79 3.73 -7.17
C ILE A 1 19.97 4.65 -7.52
N SER A 2 19.70 5.90 -7.74
CA SER A 2 20.72 6.93 -7.88
C SER A 2 20.53 7.97 -6.77
N ALA A 3 21.60 8.34 -6.08
CA ALA A 3 21.57 9.40 -5.08
C ALA A 3 22.34 10.60 -5.62
N VAL A 4 21.75 11.78 -5.48
CA VAL A 4 22.38 13.05 -5.81
C VAL A 4 22.81 13.68 -4.49
N SER A 5 23.95 13.24 -3.95
CA SER A 5 24.62 13.88 -2.82
C SER A 5 26.12 13.61 -2.88
N GLU A 6 26.88 14.49 -2.24
CA GLU A 6 28.32 14.64 -2.45
C GLU A 6 29.18 13.44 -2.00
N THR A 7 28.69 12.49 -1.20
CA THR A 7 29.50 11.34 -0.79
C THR A 7 28.64 10.16 -0.37
N ILE A 8 28.47 9.20 -1.27
CA ILE A 8 27.93 7.87 -0.91
C ILE A 8 29.07 7.05 -0.34
N THR A 9 28.98 6.65 0.92
CA THR A 9 30.03 5.94 1.61
C THR A 9 29.97 4.44 1.34
N THR A 10 28.75 3.88 1.22
CA THR A 10 28.53 2.46 0.96
C THR A 10 27.25 2.27 0.18
N THR A 11 27.30 1.47 -0.89
CA THR A 11 26.10 1.00 -1.59
C THR A 11 25.75 -0.39 -1.08
N LEU A 12 24.49 -0.58 -0.70
CA LEU A 12 23.88 -1.86 -0.34
C LEU A 12 23.04 -2.37 -1.51
N ASP A 13 22.72 -3.67 -1.53
CA ASP A 13 21.91 -4.25 -2.61
C ASP A 13 20.58 -3.50 -2.84
N ASN A 14 19.97 -2.98 -1.76
CA ASN A 14 18.70 -2.25 -1.79
C ASN A 14 18.79 -0.87 -1.13
N GLY A 15 19.96 -0.25 -1.06
CA GLY A 15 20.12 1.03 -0.38
C GLY A 15 21.53 1.60 -0.44
N PHE A 16 21.78 2.61 0.38
CA PHE A 16 23.07 3.22 0.53
C PHE A 16 23.23 3.86 1.92
N THR A 17 24.45 4.09 2.33
CA THR A 17 24.80 4.85 3.52
C THR A 17 25.48 6.15 3.10
N LEU A 18 25.09 7.23 3.74
CA LEU A 18 25.66 8.57 3.54
C LEU A 18 26.23 9.07 4.85
N ASP A 19 27.53 9.38 4.88
CA ASP A 19 28.14 10.06 6.01
C ASP A 19 27.92 11.56 5.90
N TYR A 20 27.52 12.17 7.01
CA TYR A 20 27.41 13.62 7.13
C TYR A 20 28.27 14.10 8.29
N SER A 21 28.81 15.30 8.18
CA SER A 21 29.62 15.91 9.24
C SER A 21 29.36 17.41 9.34
N ASN A 22 29.61 17.95 10.54
CA ASN A 22 29.56 19.39 10.81
C ASN A 22 28.20 20.08 10.60
N LEU A 23 27.06 19.36 10.63
CA LEU A 23 25.76 19.99 10.67
C LEU A 23 25.63 20.88 11.92
N GLN A 24 25.34 22.16 11.70
CA GLN A 24 25.13 23.11 12.77
C GLN A 24 23.70 22.99 13.34
N PRO A 25 23.44 23.43 14.57
CA PRO A 25 22.08 23.48 15.08
C PRO A 25 21.14 24.22 14.11
N PHE A 26 19.99 23.60 13.79
CA PHE A 26 18.99 24.05 12.81
C PHE A 26 19.42 24.02 11.35
N GLU A 27 20.57 23.50 11.02
CA GLU A 27 20.96 23.23 9.64
C GLU A 27 20.26 21.96 9.12
N THR A 28 19.88 21.98 7.85
CA THR A 28 19.19 20.87 7.19
C THR A 28 20.01 20.42 5.99
N GLN A 29 20.26 19.11 5.90
CA GLN A 29 20.81 18.49 4.70
C GLN A 29 19.72 17.75 3.95
N VAL A 30 19.58 17.99 2.65
CA VAL A 30 18.62 17.32 1.79
C VAL A 30 19.33 16.25 0.98
N VAL A 31 18.79 15.04 1.04
CA VAL A 31 19.24 13.91 0.22
C VAL A 31 18.11 13.52 -0.72
N THR A 32 18.38 13.59 -2.03
CA THR A 32 17.41 13.18 -3.05
C THR A 32 17.74 11.78 -3.53
N VAL A 33 16.78 10.89 -3.45
CA VAL A 33 16.88 9.51 -3.93
C VAL A 33 15.93 9.31 -5.09
N THR A 34 16.45 8.85 -6.23
CA THR A 34 15.65 8.55 -7.41
C THR A 34 15.57 7.05 -7.59
N TYR A 35 14.37 6.53 -7.76
CA TYR A 35 14.10 5.12 -8.04
C TYR A 35 13.70 4.97 -9.50
N ASP A 36 14.37 4.07 -10.22
CA ASP A 36 13.91 3.61 -11.51
C ASP A 36 12.98 2.42 -11.29
N ILE A 37 11.70 2.62 -11.57
CA ILE A 37 10.68 1.58 -11.48
C ILE A 37 10.52 0.97 -12.86
N PRO A 38 10.91 -0.32 -13.05
CA PRO A 38 10.67 -0.98 -14.32
C PRO A 38 9.16 -1.09 -14.58
N MET A 39 8.75 -0.99 -15.86
CA MET A 39 7.35 -1.19 -16.25
C MET A 39 6.97 -2.64 -15.87
N MET A 40 6.21 -2.79 -14.81
CA MET A 40 5.74 -4.09 -14.33
C MET A 40 4.36 -4.38 -14.96
N PRO A 41 4.08 -5.63 -15.35
CA PRO A 41 2.71 -6.01 -15.68
C PRO A 41 1.85 -5.83 -14.40
N PRO A 42 0.55 -5.48 -14.55
CA PRO A 42 -0.33 -5.29 -13.40
C PRO A 42 -0.30 -6.53 -12.50
N ALA A 43 0.03 -6.31 -11.24
CA ALA A 43 0.12 -7.39 -10.27
C ALA A 43 -1.28 -7.94 -9.96
N PRO A 44 -1.43 -9.25 -9.75
CA PRO A 44 -2.71 -9.86 -9.44
C PRO A 44 -3.25 -9.49 -8.04
N SER A 45 -2.46 -8.82 -7.20
CA SER A 45 -2.88 -8.30 -5.89
C SER A 45 -2.29 -6.93 -5.61
N ALA A 46 -3.03 -6.08 -4.88
CA ALA A 46 -2.62 -4.73 -4.50
C ALA A 46 -1.34 -4.68 -3.62
N GLN A 47 -0.96 -5.79 -3.01
CA GLN A 47 0.23 -5.89 -2.15
C GLN A 47 1.57 -5.99 -2.91
N GLU A 48 1.55 -6.24 -4.21
CA GLU A 48 2.78 -6.43 -5.00
C GLU A 48 3.30 -5.12 -5.62
N ASN A 49 2.54 -4.03 -5.52
CA ASN A 49 2.87 -2.72 -6.09
C ASN A 49 3.28 -1.71 -5.02
N VAL A 50 4.02 -2.14 -4.01
CA VAL A 50 4.43 -1.28 -2.89
C VAL A 50 5.94 -1.08 -2.88
N ILE A 51 6.37 0.17 -2.74
CA ILE A 51 7.76 0.52 -2.44
C ILE A 51 7.81 0.99 -0.99
N THR A 52 8.57 0.28 -0.17
CA THR A 52 8.88 0.71 1.20
C THR A 52 10.25 1.37 1.21
N THR A 53 10.29 2.63 1.60
CA THR A 53 11.52 3.39 1.78
C THR A 53 11.76 3.60 3.26
N SER A 54 12.78 2.97 3.81
CA SER A 54 13.18 3.13 5.21
C SER A 54 14.44 3.98 5.29
N VAL A 55 14.43 4.99 6.16
CA VAL A 55 15.58 5.85 6.44
C VAL A 55 15.90 5.76 7.92
N SER A 56 17.17 5.56 8.25
CA SER A 56 17.64 5.61 9.63
C SER A 56 18.86 6.53 9.73
N ILE A 57 18.94 7.28 10.81
CA ILE A 57 20.04 8.17 11.11
C ILE A 57 20.72 7.66 12.39
N THR A 58 22.02 7.55 12.38
CA THR A 58 22.82 7.23 13.56
C THR A 58 23.78 8.37 13.86
N SER A 59 23.96 8.70 15.12
CA SER A 59 24.88 9.74 15.56
C SER A 59 25.89 9.15 16.53
N ASP A 60 27.15 9.55 16.41
CA ASP A 60 28.20 9.24 17.39
C ASP A 60 28.11 10.12 18.65
N ALA A 61 27.17 11.04 18.70
CA ALA A 61 27.01 11.95 19.81
C ALA A 61 26.45 11.23 21.07
N SER A 62 27.24 11.23 22.13
CA SER A 62 26.89 10.62 23.43
C SER A 62 25.75 11.31 24.20
N GLN A 63 25.06 12.25 23.58
CA GLN A 63 23.99 13.07 24.18
C GLN A 63 22.70 13.08 23.37
N GLU A 64 22.46 12.06 22.60
CA GLU A 64 21.15 11.91 21.96
C GLU A 64 20.10 11.62 23.03
N THR A 65 19.03 12.42 23.04
CA THR A 65 17.97 12.35 24.07
C THR A 65 16.78 11.51 23.64
N SER A 66 16.69 11.16 22.35
CA SER A 66 15.59 10.36 21.81
C SER A 66 16.01 9.69 20.50
N GLU A 67 16.12 8.38 20.50
CA GLU A 67 16.38 7.57 19.30
C GLU A 67 15.07 7.29 18.51
N ALA A 68 13.92 7.59 19.07
CA ALA A 68 12.62 7.27 18.48
C ALA A 68 12.32 8.08 17.20
N ASN A 69 13.00 9.20 16.98
CA ASN A 69 12.88 10.04 15.78
C ASN A 69 13.98 9.79 14.74
N ASN A 70 14.83 8.81 14.96
CA ASN A 70 15.98 8.50 14.11
C ASN A 70 15.65 7.55 12.96
N SER A 71 14.44 7.08 12.88
CA SER A 71 13.98 6.23 11.79
C SER A 71 12.67 6.75 11.21
N PHE A 72 12.55 6.61 9.91
CA PHE A 72 11.33 6.95 9.17
C PHE A 72 11.10 5.88 8.10
N GLU A 73 9.86 5.47 7.95
CA GLU A 73 9.44 4.56 6.90
C GLU A 73 8.35 5.22 6.06
N LEU A 74 8.50 5.16 4.76
CA LEU A 74 7.52 5.62 3.78
C LEU A 74 7.10 4.45 2.91
N ILE A 75 5.81 4.18 2.88
CA ILE A 75 5.19 3.20 2.00
C ILE A 75 4.60 3.96 0.81
N SER A 76 5.01 3.61 -0.40
CA SER A 76 4.53 4.20 -1.65
C SER A 76 3.91 3.13 -2.53
N TYR A 77 2.70 3.37 -3.02
CA TYR A 77 2.02 2.46 -3.93
C TYR A 77 2.36 2.82 -5.39
N ILE A 78 2.70 1.79 -6.18
CA ILE A 78 2.87 1.92 -7.62
C ILE A 78 1.50 1.73 -8.25
N THR A 79 0.98 2.74 -8.93
CA THR A 79 -0.29 2.67 -9.65
C THR A 79 -0.06 2.73 -11.14
N ASP A 80 -0.79 1.92 -11.91
CA ASP A 80 -0.69 1.87 -13.38
C ASP A 80 -1.28 3.09 -14.08
N SER A 81 -2.08 3.89 -13.37
CA SER A 81 -2.68 5.11 -13.90
C SER A 81 -2.28 6.32 -13.08
N TYR A 82 -1.74 7.32 -13.75
CA TYR A 82 -1.50 8.63 -13.18
C TYR A 82 -2.79 9.44 -13.27
N ILE A 83 -3.31 9.86 -12.11
CA ILE A 83 -4.41 10.82 -12.03
C ILE A 83 -3.79 12.20 -11.79
N PRO A 84 -3.89 13.12 -12.75
CA PRO A 84 -3.12 14.36 -12.71
C PRO A 84 -3.52 15.32 -11.60
N ASN A 85 -4.74 15.25 -11.11
CA ASN A 85 -5.26 16.11 -10.05
C ASN A 85 -5.97 15.25 -9.02
N GLU A 86 -5.28 14.89 -7.95
CA GLU A 86 -5.78 13.95 -6.95
C GLU A 86 -5.34 14.32 -5.54
N VAL A 87 -6.09 13.83 -4.57
CA VAL A 87 -5.67 13.70 -3.18
C VAL A 87 -5.48 12.23 -2.88
N VAL A 88 -4.37 11.87 -2.26
CA VAL A 88 -4.12 10.51 -1.79
C VAL A 88 -3.67 10.55 -0.33
N GLU A 89 -3.97 9.49 0.40
CA GLU A 89 -3.52 9.24 1.76
C GLU A 89 -2.64 7.98 1.77
N ALA A 90 -1.49 8.03 2.45
CA ALA A 90 -0.44 7.01 2.33
C ALA A 90 -0.81 5.63 2.87
N HIS A 91 -1.71 5.53 3.86
CA HIS A 91 -2.21 4.24 4.34
C HIS A 91 -3.24 3.61 3.39
N GLY A 92 -3.81 4.40 2.47
CA GLY A 92 -4.82 3.96 1.52
C GLY A 92 -6.26 4.14 1.99
N ASN A 93 -7.17 3.40 1.35
CA ASN A 93 -8.61 3.55 1.60
C ASN A 93 -9.08 2.87 2.89
N GLN A 94 -8.26 1.99 3.48
CA GLN A 94 -8.59 1.26 4.70
C GLN A 94 -7.39 1.23 5.63
N ILE A 95 -7.64 1.54 6.90
CA ILE A 95 -6.64 1.50 7.98
C ILE A 95 -7.14 0.56 9.06
N GLU A 96 -6.36 -0.48 9.37
CA GLU A 96 -6.63 -1.34 10.53
C GLU A 96 -6.52 -0.53 11.82
N ILE A 97 -7.59 -0.53 12.62
CA ILE A 97 -7.62 0.27 13.85
C ILE A 97 -6.55 -0.16 14.87
N ASP A 98 -6.20 -1.44 14.85
CA ASP A 98 -5.20 -2.02 15.76
C ASP A 98 -3.76 -1.64 15.37
N ASP A 99 -3.55 -1.23 14.12
CA ASP A 99 -2.25 -0.79 13.59
C ASP A 99 -2.08 0.74 13.59
N PHE A 100 -3.08 1.49 14.09
CA PHE A 100 -3.07 2.95 14.09
C PHE A 100 -3.33 3.52 15.49
N SER A 101 -2.34 4.15 16.08
CA SER A 101 -2.39 4.73 17.41
C SER A 101 -2.81 6.20 17.41
N GLN A 102 -3.12 6.76 18.59
CA GLN A 102 -3.43 8.20 18.75
C GLN A 102 -2.23 9.11 18.44
N ASP A 103 -1.03 8.55 18.40
CA ASP A 103 0.19 9.30 18.08
C ASP A 103 0.51 9.32 16.60
N ASP A 104 -0.14 8.46 15.81
CA ASP A 104 0.08 8.36 14.37
C ASP A 104 -0.61 9.48 13.60
N TYR A 105 -0.09 9.72 12.42
CA TYR A 105 -0.55 10.74 11.49
C TYR A 105 -1.05 10.12 10.20
N LEU A 106 -2.06 10.72 9.62
CA LEU A 106 -2.42 10.53 8.22
C LEU A 106 -1.52 11.40 7.35
N TYR A 107 -1.06 10.86 6.23
CA TYR A 107 -0.10 11.50 5.32
C TYR A 107 -0.76 11.75 3.97
N TYR A 108 -1.17 12.99 3.74
CA TYR A 108 -1.83 13.38 2.51
C TYR A 108 -0.84 13.93 1.50
N THR A 109 -1.04 13.56 0.24
CA THR A 109 -0.39 14.19 -0.91
C THR A 109 -1.46 14.69 -1.88
N ILE A 110 -1.41 15.98 -2.19
CA ILE A 110 -2.24 16.60 -3.23
C ILE A 110 -1.35 16.78 -4.45
N ARG A 111 -1.72 16.18 -5.58
CA ARG A 111 -1.04 16.33 -6.87
C ARG A 111 -1.82 17.26 -7.76
N PHE A 112 -1.10 18.03 -8.57
CA PHE A 112 -1.68 18.92 -9.56
C PHE A 112 -0.84 18.94 -10.82
N GLN A 113 -1.50 19.17 -11.96
CA GLN A 113 -0.86 19.21 -13.26
C GLN A 113 -1.47 20.32 -14.12
N ASN A 114 -0.66 20.90 -14.99
CA ASN A 114 -1.12 21.84 -16.01
C ASN A 114 -1.62 21.09 -17.26
N PRO A 115 -2.93 20.90 -17.44
CA PRO A 115 -3.50 20.27 -18.64
C PRO A 115 -3.66 21.26 -19.81
N GLY A 116 -3.24 22.50 -19.60
CA GLY A 116 -3.39 23.59 -20.59
C GLY A 116 -2.37 23.49 -21.70
N THR A 117 -2.43 24.46 -22.61
CA THR A 117 -1.53 24.58 -23.76
C THR A 117 -0.48 25.70 -23.59
N THR A 118 -0.48 26.36 -22.45
CA THR A 118 0.45 27.43 -22.09
C THR A 118 0.98 27.22 -20.69
N SER A 119 2.21 27.69 -20.44
CA SER A 119 2.79 27.64 -19.10
C SER A 119 2.00 28.49 -18.11
N THR A 120 1.94 28.03 -16.85
CA THR A 120 1.23 28.75 -15.78
C THR A 120 2.04 29.95 -15.25
N SER A 121 1.33 30.88 -14.62
CA SER A 121 1.93 32.02 -13.90
C SER A 121 1.86 31.83 -12.40
N PHE A 122 0.80 31.21 -11.91
CA PHE A 122 0.62 30.84 -10.51
C PHE A 122 -0.34 29.66 -10.37
N ILE A 123 -0.26 29.02 -9.21
CA ILE A 123 -1.20 27.94 -8.83
C ILE A 123 -1.70 28.24 -7.43
N ARG A 124 -2.96 27.93 -7.20
CA ARG A 124 -3.55 27.96 -5.86
C ARG A 124 -4.25 26.64 -5.58
N VAL A 125 -3.94 26.05 -4.45
CA VAL A 125 -4.58 24.81 -3.98
C VAL A 125 -5.30 25.11 -2.68
N ILE A 126 -6.57 24.76 -2.61
CA ILE A 126 -7.39 24.90 -1.41
C ILE A 126 -7.83 23.50 -0.98
N ASN A 127 -7.59 23.16 0.26
CA ASN A 127 -8.10 21.96 0.89
C ASN A 127 -8.90 22.35 2.13
N ASN A 128 -10.15 21.90 2.17
CA ASN A 128 -11.03 22.09 3.31
C ASN A 128 -10.95 20.84 4.18
N LEU A 129 -10.17 20.88 5.24
CA LEU A 129 -10.01 19.76 6.16
C LEU A 129 -11.37 19.31 6.71
N PRO A 130 -11.74 18.03 6.57
CA PRO A 130 -12.98 17.52 7.12
C PRO A 130 -13.02 17.61 8.64
N ALA A 131 -14.21 17.67 9.21
CA ALA A 131 -14.41 17.80 10.65
C ALA A 131 -13.86 16.62 11.47
N THR A 132 -13.54 15.52 10.82
CA THR A 132 -12.93 14.31 11.39
C THR A 132 -11.42 14.44 11.61
N LEU A 133 -10.76 15.46 11.03
CA LEU A 133 -9.34 15.75 11.21
C LEU A 133 -9.14 16.83 12.28
N ASP A 134 -8.05 16.70 13.05
CA ASP A 134 -7.62 17.71 14.02
C ASP A 134 -6.69 18.72 13.34
N GLU A 135 -7.29 19.84 12.93
CA GLU A 135 -6.58 20.90 12.23
C GLU A 135 -5.44 21.52 13.05
N THR A 136 -5.41 21.31 14.37
CA THR A 136 -4.32 21.83 15.22
C THR A 136 -3.03 21.03 15.09
N THR A 137 -3.13 19.81 14.58
CA THR A 137 -2.01 18.88 14.39
C THR A 137 -1.39 18.92 12.99
N PHE A 138 -1.95 19.77 12.11
CA PHE A 138 -1.45 19.94 10.76
C PHE A 138 0.04 20.31 10.71
N GLN A 139 0.80 19.60 9.89
CA GLN A 139 2.22 19.87 9.64
C GLN A 139 2.55 19.64 8.16
N MET A 140 3.21 20.63 7.55
CA MET A 140 3.78 20.46 6.22
C MET A 140 4.96 19.49 6.25
N ILE A 141 5.04 18.64 5.22
CA ILE A 141 6.18 17.75 5.01
C ILE A 141 7.04 18.29 3.87
N HIS A 142 6.45 18.40 2.68
CA HIS A 142 7.16 18.83 1.49
C HIS A 142 6.23 19.46 0.45
N SER A 143 6.83 20.18 -0.49
CA SER A 143 6.16 20.69 -1.68
C SER A 143 7.14 20.72 -2.84
N SER A 144 6.66 20.47 -4.05
CA SER A 144 7.48 20.52 -5.28
C SER A 144 7.98 21.93 -5.61
N HIS A 145 7.24 22.95 -5.18
CA HIS A 145 7.53 24.36 -5.48
C HIS A 145 7.41 25.21 -4.22
N SER A 146 8.02 26.39 -4.23
CA SER A 146 7.89 27.38 -3.17
C SER A 146 6.47 27.90 -3.07
N TYR A 147 5.93 28.00 -1.88
CA TYR A 147 4.53 28.37 -1.63
C TYR A 147 4.40 29.36 -0.47
N ASN A 148 3.28 30.07 -0.45
CA ASN A 148 2.76 30.78 0.72
C ASN A 148 1.53 30.01 1.21
N LEU A 149 1.53 29.60 2.48
CA LEU A 149 0.40 28.93 3.11
C LEU A 149 -0.35 29.90 4.01
N THR A 150 -1.66 30.01 3.79
CA THR A 150 -2.59 30.65 4.73
C THR A 150 -3.57 29.63 5.25
N ARG A 151 -3.90 29.72 6.53
CA ARG A 151 -4.90 28.87 7.16
C ARG A 151 -6.00 29.73 7.78
N THR A 152 -7.24 29.40 7.48
CA THR A 152 -8.42 30.06 8.07
C THR A 152 -9.39 28.98 8.57
N GLY A 153 -9.36 28.71 9.87
CA GLY A 153 -10.09 27.57 10.43
C GLY A 153 -9.59 26.24 9.85
N SER A 154 -10.48 25.49 9.21
CA SER A 154 -10.18 24.24 8.52
C SER A 154 -9.70 24.41 7.08
N GLU A 155 -9.79 25.61 6.51
CA GLU A 155 -9.31 25.87 5.15
C GLU A 155 -7.79 26.04 5.15
N LEU A 156 -7.11 25.24 4.35
CA LEU A 156 -5.70 25.37 3.97
C LEU A 156 -5.62 25.91 2.55
N ASN A 157 -4.86 27.00 2.35
CA ASN A 157 -4.74 27.66 1.06
C ASN A 157 -3.26 27.86 0.75
N TRP A 158 -2.74 27.06 -0.19
CA TRP A 158 -1.38 27.19 -0.71
C TRP A 158 -1.41 28.03 -1.98
N PHE A 159 -0.62 29.06 -1.99
CA PHE A 159 -0.43 29.94 -3.14
C PHE A 159 1.01 29.82 -3.64
N PHE A 160 1.15 29.33 -4.86
CA PHE A 160 2.41 29.15 -5.58
C PHE A 160 2.58 30.33 -6.54
N GLU A 161 3.21 31.39 -6.05
CA GLU A 161 3.47 32.58 -6.83
C GLU A 161 4.65 32.37 -7.80
N ASN A 162 4.54 32.87 -9.02
CA ASN A 162 5.57 32.76 -10.06
C ASN A 162 5.98 31.29 -10.35
N THR A 163 5.05 30.35 -10.23
CA THR A 163 5.29 28.96 -10.51
C THR A 163 4.92 28.65 -11.95
N THR A 164 5.93 28.25 -12.73
CA THR A 164 5.77 27.89 -14.14
C THR A 164 5.69 26.39 -14.27
N LEU A 165 4.48 25.85 -14.45
CA LEU A 165 4.28 24.50 -14.95
C LEU A 165 4.07 24.57 -16.46
N VAL A 166 4.94 23.92 -17.22
CA VAL A 166 4.78 23.85 -18.67
C VAL A 166 3.57 23.02 -19.05
N PRO A 167 3.05 23.10 -20.31
CA PRO A 167 2.03 22.18 -20.77
C PRO A 167 2.47 20.72 -20.66
N GLU A 168 1.54 19.83 -20.32
CA GLU A 168 1.79 18.38 -20.29
C GLU A 168 2.36 17.84 -21.60
N THR A 169 1.92 18.40 -22.74
CA THR A 169 2.39 18.01 -24.07
C THR A 169 3.84 18.39 -24.35
N ASP A 170 4.38 19.39 -23.66
CA ASP A 170 5.74 19.89 -23.85
C ASP A 170 6.74 19.16 -22.96
N ASP A 171 6.40 18.99 -21.68
CA ASP A 171 7.18 18.24 -20.69
C ASP A 171 6.25 17.68 -19.60
N PHE A 172 6.03 16.37 -19.62
CA PHE A 172 5.17 15.71 -18.64
C PHE A 172 5.64 15.93 -17.21
N GLY A 173 6.93 15.80 -16.93
CA GLY A 173 7.50 16.01 -15.58
C GLY A 173 7.42 17.47 -15.13
N GLY A 174 7.73 18.40 -16.01
CA GLY A 174 7.68 19.84 -15.73
C GLY A 174 6.27 20.42 -15.66
N SER A 175 5.25 19.65 -16.06
CA SER A 175 3.84 20.05 -15.97
C SER A 175 3.22 19.80 -14.60
N GLN A 176 3.94 19.15 -13.67
CA GLN A 176 3.38 18.60 -12.43
C GLN A 176 3.90 19.30 -11.19
N GLY A 177 3.08 19.28 -10.15
CA GLY A 177 3.46 19.67 -8.82
C GLY A 177 2.71 18.90 -7.75
N TYR A 178 3.21 19.00 -6.52
CA TYR A 178 2.56 18.34 -5.38
C TYR A 178 2.79 19.10 -4.07
N ILE A 179 1.94 18.79 -3.11
CA ILE A 179 1.98 19.19 -1.71
C ILE A 179 1.86 17.92 -0.87
N SER A 180 2.73 17.76 0.12
CA SER A 180 2.60 16.70 1.11
C SER A 180 2.53 17.29 2.51
N PHE A 181 1.57 16.83 3.29
CA PHE A 181 1.38 17.22 4.68
C PHE A 181 0.89 16.03 5.52
N LYS A 182 0.99 16.17 6.83
CA LYS A 182 0.44 15.21 7.77
C LYS A 182 -0.48 15.87 8.77
N ILE A 183 -1.46 15.09 9.25
CA ILE A 183 -2.47 15.57 10.19
C ILE A 183 -3.05 14.36 10.95
N LYS A 184 -3.44 14.55 12.20
CA LYS A 184 -4.07 13.49 12.99
C LYS A 184 -5.59 13.47 12.79
N PRO A 185 -6.23 12.30 12.86
CA PRO A 185 -7.67 12.23 13.07
C PRO A 185 -8.02 12.82 14.43
N LYS A 186 -9.24 13.38 14.56
CA LYS A 186 -9.74 13.82 15.88
C LYS A 186 -9.85 12.65 16.84
N ALA A 187 -9.57 12.93 18.10
CA ALA A 187 -9.72 11.93 19.16
C ALA A 187 -11.14 11.36 19.19
N GLY A 188 -11.23 10.04 19.40
CA GLY A 188 -12.50 9.31 19.40
C GLY A 188 -12.84 8.65 18.05
N TYR A 189 -11.91 8.64 17.08
CA TYR A 189 -12.05 7.79 15.89
C TYR A 189 -12.03 6.31 16.31
N GLY A 190 -12.65 5.47 15.49
CA GLY A 190 -12.76 4.03 15.73
C GLY A 190 -13.23 3.32 14.48
N VAL A 191 -13.49 2.03 14.59
CA VAL A 191 -14.01 1.22 13.49
C VAL A 191 -15.25 1.86 12.85
N GLY A 192 -15.25 1.97 11.52
CA GLY A 192 -16.30 2.63 10.75
C GLY A 192 -16.18 4.15 10.69
N THR A 193 -15.14 4.75 11.25
CA THR A 193 -14.85 6.18 11.04
C THR A 193 -14.37 6.38 9.60
N ILE A 194 -15.07 7.24 8.87
CA ILE A 194 -14.77 7.60 7.48
C ILE A 194 -14.22 9.02 7.45
N ILE A 195 -13.09 9.19 6.76
CA ILE A 195 -12.45 10.49 6.51
C ILE A 195 -12.46 10.72 5.00
N GLU A 196 -13.15 11.75 4.57
CA GLU A 196 -13.26 12.18 3.19
C GLU A 196 -12.44 13.43 2.99
N ASN A 197 -11.54 13.45 2.00
CA ASN A 197 -10.69 14.59 1.72
C ASN A 197 -10.58 14.85 0.21
N ASP A 198 -10.72 16.11 -0.19
CA ASP A 198 -10.61 16.57 -1.56
C ASP A 198 -9.89 17.91 -1.62
N ALA A 199 -9.50 18.34 -2.81
CA ALA A 199 -8.85 19.61 -3.02
C ALA A 199 -9.40 20.34 -4.25
N HIS A 200 -9.34 21.67 -4.18
CA HIS A 200 -9.66 22.57 -5.27
C HIS A 200 -8.37 23.17 -5.82
N ILE A 201 -8.06 22.89 -7.07
CA ILE A 201 -6.82 23.33 -7.73
C ILE A 201 -7.17 24.43 -8.75
N PHE A 202 -6.58 25.60 -8.57
CA PHE A 202 -6.75 26.74 -9.48
C PHE A 202 -5.44 26.96 -10.23
N ILE A 203 -5.53 26.92 -11.54
CA ILE A 203 -4.42 27.20 -12.46
C ILE A 203 -4.68 28.57 -13.06
N ASP A 204 -3.85 29.56 -12.73
CA ASP A 204 -4.05 30.95 -13.07
C ASP A 204 -5.45 31.43 -12.66
N TYR A 205 -6.16 32.09 -13.54
CA TYR A 205 -7.53 32.62 -13.32
C TYR A 205 -8.63 31.65 -13.78
N ASN A 206 -8.29 30.40 -14.08
CA ASN A 206 -9.27 29.42 -14.52
C ASN A 206 -10.17 28.95 -13.36
N PRO A 207 -11.36 28.41 -13.67
CA PRO A 207 -12.17 27.73 -12.66
C PRO A 207 -11.40 26.62 -11.95
N ALA A 208 -11.79 26.32 -10.71
CA ALA A 208 -11.19 25.24 -9.95
C ALA A 208 -11.34 23.88 -10.66
N ILE A 209 -10.25 23.14 -10.68
CA ILE A 209 -10.26 21.71 -10.94
C ILE A 209 -10.49 21.04 -9.58
N LEU A 210 -11.58 20.27 -9.46
CA LEU A 210 -11.90 19.52 -8.28
C LEU A 210 -11.25 18.14 -8.38
N THR A 211 -10.56 17.73 -7.33
CA THR A 211 -10.10 16.34 -7.24
C THR A 211 -11.27 15.42 -6.92
N GLU A 212 -11.12 14.13 -7.19
CA GLU A 212 -12.02 13.17 -6.59
C GLU A 212 -11.81 13.13 -5.07
N VAL A 213 -12.87 12.76 -4.34
CA VAL A 213 -12.81 12.62 -2.89
C VAL A 213 -12.04 11.35 -2.55
N PHE A 214 -10.93 11.49 -1.85
CA PHE A 214 -10.23 10.33 -1.29
C PHE A 214 -10.90 9.93 0.02
N VAL A 215 -11.26 8.67 0.12
CA VAL A 215 -11.96 8.11 1.29
C VAL A 215 -11.04 7.16 2.03
N THR A 216 -10.82 7.41 3.31
CA THR A 216 -10.11 6.51 4.23
C THR A 216 -11.09 6.04 5.30
N GLU A 217 -11.21 4.73 5.50
CA GLU A 217 -12.06 4.12 6.53
C GLU A 217 -11.20 3.38 7.55
N PHE A 218 -11.44 3.62 8.84
CA PHE A 218 -10.89 2.79 9.90
C PHE A 218 -11.68 1.51 10.01
N ILE A 219 -11.03 0.40 9.72
CA ILE A 219 -11.61 -0.93 9.80
C ILE A 219 -11.03 -1.72 10.96
N GLN A 220 -11.71 -2.74 11.37
CA GLN A 220 -11.14 -3.84 12.13
C GLN A 220 -11.33 -5.08 11.28
N THR A 221 -10.23 -5.62 10.77
CA THR A 221 -10.29 -6.99 10.28
C THR A 221 -10.48 -7.84 11.52
N THR A 222 -11.73 -8.13 11.85
CA THR A 222 -11.98 -9.28 12.68
C THR A 222 -11.37 -10.44 11.90
N MET A 223 -10.15 -10.86 12.28
CA MET A 223 -9.86 -12.27 12.12
C MET A 223 -11.02 -12.92 12.86
N GLN A 224 -11.98 -13.37 12.10
CA GLN A 224 -13.09 -14.14 12.65
C GLN A 224 -12.48 -15.41 13.19
N THR A 225 -11.93 -15.32 14.41
CA THR A 225 -11.54 -16.46 15.24
C THR A 225 -12.77 -17.15 15.84
N ASP A 226 -13.96 -16.81 15.35
CA ASP A 226 -15.15 -17.63 15.41
C ASP A 226 -15.32 -18.44 14.11
N ILE A 227 -14.21 -18.91 13.56
CA ILE A 227 -14.23 -20.21 12.92
C ILE A 227 -14.30 -21.17 14.11
N PRO A 228 -15.42 -21.91 14.32
CA PRO A 228 -15.40 -23.04 15.22
C PRO A 228 -14.13 -23.83 14.90
N GLU A 229 -13.44 -24.41 15.89
CA GLU A 229 -12.27 -25.29 15.69
C GLU A 229 -12.55 -26.51 14.80
N ASP A 230 -13.58 -26.46 14.02
CA ASP A 230 -13.96 -27.40 12.95
C ASP A 230 -13.21 -27.14 11.64
N ASN A 231 -11.91 -26.76 11.74
CA ASN A 231 -11.04 -26.75 10.57
C ASN A 231 -11.04 -28.17 9.97
N LEU A 232 -11.56 -28.28 8.76
CA LEU A 232 -11.39 -29.49 7.96
C LEU A 232 -9.90 -29.80 7.89
N LYS A 233 -9.46 -30.85 8.58
CA LYS A 233 -8.09 -31.36 8.42
C LYS A 233 -8.13 -32.49 7.44
N LEU A 234 -7.40 -32.34 6.36
CA LEU A 234 -7.31 -33.33 5.30
C LEU A 234 -6.07 -34.18 5.50
N SER A 235 -6.28 -35.49 5.58
CA SER A 235 -5.21 -36.48 5.59
C SER A 235 -5.33 -37.39 4.36
N VAL A 236 -4.25 -37.54 3.61
CA VAL A 236 -4.21 -38.33 2.38
C VAL A 236 -3.11 -39.38 2.49
N TYR A 237 -3.51 -40.65 2.42
CA TYR A 237 -2.60 -41.79 2.54
C TYR A 237 -3.02 -42.99 1.69
N PRO A 238 -2.07 -43.86 1.25
CA PRO A 238 -0.64 -43.66 1.32
C PRO A 238 -0.18 -42.53 0.37
N ASN A 239 0.87 -41.84 0.76
CA ASN A 239 1.53 -40.84 -0.08
C ASN A 239 3.06 -40.99 0.10
N PRO A 240 3.82 -41.46 -0.90
CA PRO A 240 3.42 -41.80 -2.27
C PRO A 240 2.46 -42.99 -2.42
N THR A 241 1.74 -43.03 -3.56
CA THR A 241 0.80 -44.08 -3.90
C THR A 241 1.04 -44.70 -5.29
N LYS A 242 0.58 -45.93 -5.51
CA LYS A 242 0.59 -46.57 -6.84
C LYS A 242 -0.76 -46.45 -7.57
N GLU A 243 -1.87 -46.68 -6.88
CA GLU A 243 -3.19 -46.76 -7.51
C GLU A 243 -4.28 -46.01 -6.78
N THR A 244 -4.31 -46.07 -5.45
CA THR A 244 -5.40 -45.53 -4.65
C THR A 244 -4.89 -44.67 -3.51
N ILE A 245 -5.64 -43.64 -3.16
CA ILE A 245 -5.47 -42.86 -1.95
C ILE A 245 -6.73 -42.90 -1.10
N ASN A 246 -6.55 -42.93 0.20
CA ASN A 246 -7.61 -42.72 1.17
C ASN A 246 -7.51 -41.25 1.60
N ILE A 247 -8.65 -40.60 1.62
CA ILE A 247 -8.80 -39.21 2.02
C ILE A 247 -9.66 -39.20 3.27
N ALA A 248 -9.05 -38.86 4.41
CA ALA A 248 -9.74 -38.71 5.68
C ALA A 248 -9.93 -37.23 5.96
N ILE A 249 -11.14 -36.82 6.26
CA ILE A 249 -11.58 -35.44 6.51
C ILE A 249 -12.01 -35.38 7.98
N ALA A 250 -11.19 -34.79 8.83
CA ALA A 250 -11.58 -34.56 10.23
C ALA A 250 -12.64 -33.44 10.28
N ASN A 251 -13.54 -33.55 11.26
CA ASN A 251 -14.66 -32.62 11.47
C ASN A 251 -15.62 -32.55 10.26
N PHE A 252 -15.80 -33.67 9.56
CA PHE A 252 -16.73 -33.76 8.46
C PHE A 252 -18.18 -33.65 8.98
N SER A 253 -18.89 -32.61 8.56
CA SER A 253 -20.27 -32.32 8.97
C SER A 253 -21.27 -32.34 7.82
N GLU A 254 -20.80 -32.05 6.60
CA GLU A 254 -21.62 -31.93 5.39
C GLU A 254 -20.82 -32.38 4.15
N PRO A 255 -21.48 -32.66 3.02
CA PRO A 255 -20.80 -33.04 1.79
C PRO A 255 -19.83 -31.96 1.33
N VAL A 256 -18.61 -32.35 0.96
CA VAL A 256 -17.55 -31.46 0.52
C VAL A 256 -17.16 -31.73 -0.92
N ASN A 257 -16.84 -30.70 -1.68
CA ASN A 257 -16.36 -30.83 -3.05
C ASN A 257 -14.85 -31.11 -3.07
N TYR A 258 -14.41 -31.99 -3.95
CA TYR A 258 -12.99 -32.19 -4.19
C TYR A 258 -12.60 -32.01 -5.65
N THR A 259 -11.37 -31.61 -5.86
CA THR A 259 -10.74 -31.48 -7.16
C THR A 259 -9.31 -32.01 -7.08
N ILE A 260 -8.90 -32.83 -8.04
CA ILE A 260 -7.52 -33.27 -8.19
C ILE A 260 -6.96 -32.65 -9.44
N THR A 261 -5.84 -31.94 -9.31
CA THR A 261 -5.14 -31.29 -10.41
C THR A 261 -3.73 -31.84 -10.58
N ASP A 262 -3.23 -31.81 -11.79
CA ASP A 262 -1.83 -32.06 -12.09
C ASP A 262 -0.96 -30.80 -11.79
N ILE A 263 0.35 -30.92 -12.03
CA ILE A 263 1.32 -29.83 -11.78
C ILE A 263 1.08 -28.59 -12.64
N THR A 264 0.30 -28.69 -13.73
CA THR A 264 -0.03 -27.56 -14.61
C THR A 264 -1.31 -26.85 -14.17
N GLY A 265 -1.97 -27.35 -13.09
CA GLY A 265 -3.26 -26.84 -12.62
C GLY A 265 -4.46 -27.41 -13.38
N LYS A 266 -4.25 -28.34 -14.34
CA LYS A 266 -5.33 -28.98 -15.07
C LYS A 266 -6.06 -29.95 -14.14
N THR A 267 -7.38 -29.80 -14.02
CA THR A 267 -8.25 -30.75 -13.29
C THR A 267 -8.27 -32.09 -14.00
N VAL A 268 -7.86 -33.13 -13.31
CA VAL A 268 -7.87 -34.55 -13.78
C VAL A 268 -9.02 -35.35 -13.17
N MET A 269 -9.48 -34.95 -11.99
CA MET A 269 -10.65 -35.57 -11.32
C MET A 269 -11.38 -34.54 -10.48
N SER A 270 -12.70 -34.67 -10.32
CA SER A 270 -13.49 -33.86 -9.38
C SER A 270 -14.75 -34.62 -8.97
N GLY A 271 -15.33 -34.26 -7.83
CA GLY A 271 -16.54 -34.85 -7.32
C GLY A 271 -16.91 -34.30 -5.94
N THR A 272 -17.81 -35.00 -5.25
CA THR A 272 -18.27 -34.65 -3.91
C THR A 272 -18.08 -35.82 -2.99
N PHE A 273 -17.48 -35.58 -1.82
CA PHE A 273 -17.40 -36.57 -0.73
C PHE A 273 -18.61 -36.45 0.18
N HIS A 274 -19.22 -37.57 0.51
CA HIS A 274 -20.39 -37.64 1.37
C HIS A 274 -20.10 -38.33 2.72
N GLN A 275 -18.83 -38.65 2.99
CA GLN A 275 -18.37 -39.31 4.20
C GLN A 275 -17.03 -38.75 4.66
N ALA A 276 -16.70 -38.93 5.92
CA ALA A 276 -15.42 -38.48 6.48
C ALA A 276 -14.22 -39.26 5.89
N GLU A 277 -14.40 -40.50 5.48
CA GLU A 277 -13.36 -41.30 4.85
C GLU A 277 -13.78 -41.72 3.44
N ASN A 278 -12.93 -41.43 2.47
CA ASN A 278 -13.19 -41.71 1.07
C ASN A 278 -11.95 -42.31 0.41
N THR A 279 -12.18 -43.22 -0.56
CA THR A 279 -11.10 -43.81 -1.36
C THR A 279 -11.22 -43.31 -2.80
N VAL A 280 -10.11 -42.79 -3.35
CA VAL A 280 -10.04 -42.32 -4.73
C VAL A 280 -9.00 -43.12 -5.51
N SER A 281 -9.40 -43.63 -6.67
CA SER A 281 -8.48 -44.34 -7.56
C SER A 281 -7.77 -43.40 -8.49
N LEU A 282 -6.44 -43.44 -8.45
CA LEU A 282 -5.55 -42.69 -9.38
C LEU A 282 -4.99 -43.61 -10.47
N GLY A 283 -5.47 -44.85 -10.58
CA GLY A 283 -4.92 -45.88 -11.49
C GLY A 283 -4.86 -45.44 -12.96
N GLY A 284 -5.80 -44.60 -13.42
CA GLY A 284 -5.84 -44.06 -14.77
C GLY A 284 -4.92 -42.84 -15.02
N LEU A 285 -4.25 -42.34 -13.98
CA LEU A 285 -3.37 -41.15 -14.10
C LEU A 285 -1.93 -41.56 -14.36
N THR A 286 -1.15 -40.70 -14.98
CA THR A 286 0.30 -40.88 -15.20
C THR A 286 1.07 -40.77 -13.89
N LEU A 287 2.30 -41.31 -13.85
CA LEU A 287 3.21 -41.10 -12.72
C LEU A 287 3.53 -39.63 -12.61
N GLY A 288 3.52 -39.09 -11.39
CA GLY A 288 3.79 -37.65 -11.20
C GLY A 288 3.22 -37.07 -9.92
N LEU A 289 3.21 -35.77 -9.86
CA LEU A 289 2.75 -34.95 -8.76
C LEU A 289 1.32 -34.45 -9.02
N TYR A 290 0.46 -34.60 -8.02
CA TYR A 290 -0.92 -34.15 -8.05
C TYR A 290 -1.26 -33.38 -6.77
N PHE A 291 -2.27 -32.51 -6.87
CA PHE A 291 -2.82 -31.78 -5.74
C PHE A 291 -4.28 -32.13 -5.54
N VAL A 292 -4.60 -32.58 -4.34
CA VAL A 292 -5.98 -32.86 -3.90
C VAL A 292 -6.45 -31.61 -3.15
N LYS A 293 -7.43 -30.92 -3.71
CA LYS A 293 -8.10 -29.79 -3.10
C LYS A 293 -9.48 -30.21 -2.62
N VAL A 294 -9.83 -29.95 -1.37
CA VAL A 294 -11.15 -30.13 -0.79
C VAL A 294 -11.71 -28.79 -0.35
N THR A 295 -12.98 -28.55 -0.71
CA THR A 295 -13.65 -27.27 -0.40
C THR A 295 -15.01 -27.54 0.24
N SER A 296 -15.30 -26.89 1.38
CA SER A 296 -16.59 -26.88 2.04
C SER A 296 -16.90 -25.45 2.48
N GLY A 297 -17.98 -24.87 1.96
CA GLY A 297 -18.32 -23.48 2.23
C GLY A 297 -17.15 -22.55 1.97
N TYR A 298 -16.63 -21.91 3.02
CA TYR A 298 -15.48 -20.98 2.95
C TYR A 298 -14.13 -21.67 3.18
N PHE A 299 -14.10 -22.99 3.47
CA PHE A 299 -12.85 -23.69 3.77
C PHE A 299 -12.29 -24.38 2.53
N THR A 300 -10.99 -24.29 2.38
CA THR A 300 -10.24 -24.97 1.34
C THR A 300 -8.97 -25.55 1.93
N GLU A 301 -8.79 -26.87 1.77
CA GLU A 301 -7.55 -27.54 2.11
C GLU A 301 -6.93 -28.17 0.87
N LEU A 302 -5.59 -28.14 0.81
CA LEU A 302 -4.81 -28.63 -0.31
C LEU A 302 -3.72 -29.60 0.17
N VAL A 303 -3.72 -30.82 -0.37
CA VAL A 303 -2.68 -31.81 -0.07
C VAL A 303 -1.98 -32.27 -1.34
N LYS A 304 -0.66 -32.27 -1.29
CA LYS A 304 0.22 -32.79 -2.35
C LYS A 304 0.26 -34.32 -2.30
N VAL A 305 0.09 -34.97 -3.45
CA VAL A 305 0.11 -36.46 -3.63
C VAL A 305 1.12 -36.83 -4.70
N ILE A 306 1.96 -37.80 -4.41
CA ILE A 306 2.93 -38.37 -5.34
C ILE A 306 2.42 -39.72 -5.83
N LYS A 307 2.22 -39.88 -7.13
CA LYS A 307 1.91 -41.15 -7.79
C LYS A 307 3.17 -41.78 -8.37
N ASN A 308 3.52 -42.96 -7.90
CA ASN A 308 4.65 -43.78 -8.34
C ASN A 308 4.22 -44.92 -9.25
#